data_a47402bb53ee7a0bae9f664fe49db8c7
#
_entry.id   a47402bb53ee7a0bae9f664fe49db8c7
#
_cell.length_a   1.000
_cell.length_b   1.000
_cell.length_c   1.000
_cell.angle_alpha   90.00
_cell.angle_beta   90.00
_cell.angle_gamma   90.00
#
_symmetry.space_group_name_H-M   'P 1'
#
loop_
_entity.id
_entity.type
_entity.pdbx_description
1 polymer ?
#
loop_
_entity_poly.entity_id
_entity_poly.type
_entity_poly.pdbx_seq_one_letter_code
_entity_poly.pdbx_strand_id
1 'polypeptide(L)'
;MSILQDAEQLAYKYFKDKMDKGGNPYMKHLNFVKNHCMLENSKIVGVLHDILEDTDCSISELREIIVDENLIQAIQLLTRKQSEKYSEYIDRIINSKNINAIEVKLHDLENNMDITRLKSIEQKDIQRIRKYKKAYNRIWSAWIELFLNEYKIENK
;
A
#
# COMPACT_ATOMS: atom_id res chain seq x y z
N MET A 1 -9.49 18.06 -12.38
CA MET A 1 -8.41 17.73 -11.41
C MET A 1 -7.60 16.54 -11.93
N SER A 2 -6.40 16.35 -11.41
CA SER A 2 -5.63 15.14 -11.75
C SER A 2 -6.22 13.89 -11.07
N ILE A 3 -5.92 12.71 -11.63
CA ILE A 3 -6.35 11.43 -11.04
C ILE A 3 -5.86 11.32 -9.58
N LEU A 4 -4.63 11.78 -9.31
CA LEU A 4 -4.09 11.78 -7.94
C LEU A 4 -4.94 12.65 -6.99
N GLN A 5 -5.33 13.84 -7.43
CA GLN A 5 -6.19 14.71 -6.63
C GLN A 5 -7.56 14.08 -6.38
N ASP A 6 -8.15 13.45 -7.39
CA ASP A 6 -9.42 12.73 -7.23
C ASP A 6 -9.29 11.55 -6.26
N ALA A 7 -8.16 10.82 -6.34
CA ALA A 7 -7.85 9.74 -5.41
C ALA A 7 -7.66 10.24 -3.97
N GLU A 8 -7.00 11.36 -3.78
CA GLU A 8 -6.83 12.01 -2.47
C GLU A 8 -8.18 12.43 -1.87
N GLN A 9 -9.07 12.99 -2.68
CA GLN A 9 -10.41 13.37 -2.25
C GLN A 9 -11.25 12.13 -1.87
N LEU A 10 -11.16 11.06 -2.65
CA LEU A 10 -11.86 9.82 -2.35
C LEU A 10 -11.34 9.19 -1.04
N ALA A 11 -10.03 9.14 -0.85
CA ALA A 11 -9.43 8.67 0.40
C ALA A 11 -9.90 9.51 1.59
N TYR A 12 -9.88 10.83 1.46
CA TYR A 12 -10.34 11.73 2.52
C TYR A 12 -11.82 11.50 2.85
N LYS A 13 -12.67 11.30 1.85
CA LYS A 13 -14.11 11.00 2.06
C LYS A 13 -14.30 9.81 3.02
N TYR A 14 -13.51 8.75 2.86
CA TYR A 14 -13.66 7.50 3.62
C TYR A 14 -12.86 7.45 4.91
N PHE A 15 -11.73 8.17 5.00
CA PHE A 15 -10.78 8.02 6.11
C PHE A 15 -10.65 9.25 7.02
N LYS A 16 -11.31 10.38 6.71
CA LYS A 16 -11.15 11.64 7.47
C LYS A 16 -11.36 11.50 8.97
N ASP A 17 -12.27 10.61 9.40
CA ASP A 17 -12.63 10.43 10.81
C ASP A 17 -12.02 9.17 11.41
N LYS A 18 -11.21 8.43 10.66
CA LYS A 18 -10.58 7.20 11.12
C LYS A 18 -9.26 7.48 11.82
N MET A 19 -9.03 6.79 12.94
CA MET A 19 -7.78 6.81 13.69
C MET A 19 -7.06 5.47 13.59
N ASP A 20 -5.73 5.48 13.65
CA ASP A 20 -4.93 4.27 13.77
C ASP A 20 -4.87 3.75 15.21
N LYS A 21 -4.18 2.63 15.44
CA LYS A 21 -4.02 2.03 16.77
C LYS A 21 -3.32 2.94 17.78
N GLY A 22 -2.47 3.86 17.30
CA GLY A 22 -1.77 4.84 18.12
C GLY A 22 -2.59 6.09 18.42
N GLY A 23 -3.80 6.22 17.88
CA GLY A 23 -4.66 7.38 18.03
C GLY A 23 -4.30 8.53 17.08
N ASN A 24 -3.54 8.26 16.02
CA ASN A 24 -3.21 9.23 14.98
C ASN A 24 -4.26 9.19 13.85
N PRO A 25 -4.55 10.32 13.16
CA PRO A 25 -5.39 10.28 11.98
C PRO A 25 -4.87 9.29 10.94
N TYR A 26 -5.74 8.41 10.44
CA TYR A 26 -5.36 7.37 9.47
C TYR A 26 -4.81 7.96 8.17
N MET A 27 -5.26 9.14 7.79
CA MET A 27 -4.74 9.88 6.64
C MET A 27 -3.23 10.12 6.70
N LYS A 28 -2.63 10.18 7.90
CA LYS A 28 -1.16 10.28 8.04
C LYS A 28 -0.46 9.06 7.45
N HIS A 29 -0.99 7.86 7.70
CA HIS A 29 -0.47 6.62 7.13
C HIS A 29 -0.61 6.61 5.60
N LEU A 30 -1.79 6.93 5.08
CA LEU A 30 -2.03 6.97 3.64
C LEU A 30 -1.14 8.00 2.94
N ASN A 31 -0.97 9.17 3.52
CA ASN A 31 -0.09 10.20 3.00
C ASN A 31 1.39 9.83 3.09
N PHE A 32 1.81 9.14 4.14
CA PHE A 32 3.17 8.59 4.24
C PHE A 32 3.46 7.67 3.05
N VAL A 33 2.60 6.70 2.80
CA VAL A 33 2.77 5.74 1.70
C VAL A 33 2.80 6.46 0.36
N LYS A 34 1.82 7.32 0.10
CA LYS A 34 1.77 8.12 -1.12
C LYS A 34 3.07 8.93 -1.34
N ASN A 35 3.52 9.64 -0.32
CA ASN A 35 4.65 10.56 -0.43
C ASN A 35 6.00 9.84 -0.59
N HIS A 36 6.11 8.59 -0.15
CA HIS A 36 7.33 7.79 -0.30
C HIS A 36 7.41 7.05 -1.64
N CYS A 37 6.28 6.90 -2.35
CA CYS A 37 6.28 6.28 -3.67
C CYS A 37 7.07 7.12 -4.68
N MET A 38 7.92 6.47 -5.46
CA MET A 38 8.71 7.08 -6.52
C MET A 38 7.92 7.22 -7.83
N LEU A 39 7.08 6.23 -8.14
CA LEU A 39 6.29 6.22 -9.37
C LEU A 39 4.98 6.99 -9.17
N GLU A 40 4.63 7.83 -10.15
CA GLU A 40 3.39 8.63 -10.07
C GLU A 40 2.13 7.76 -9.94
N ASN A 41 2.06 6.67 -10.68
CA ASN A 41 0.95 5.72 -10.58
C ASN A 41 0.89 5.03 -9.20
N SER A 42 2.05 4.76 -8.60
CA SER A 42 2.11 4.20 -7.24
C SER A 42 1.59 5.17 -6.18
N LYS A 43 1.71 6.47 -6.38
CA LYS A 43 1.13 7.46 -5.45
C LYS A 43 -0.40 7.37 -5.42
N ILE A 44 -1.03 7.17 -6.59
CA ILE A 44 -2.48 6.98 -6.68
C ILE A 44 -2.90 5.71 -5.92
N VAL A 45 -2.21 4.61 -6.17
CA VAL A 45 -2.45 3.34 -5.47
C VAL A 45 -2.16 3.49 -3.97
N GLY A 46 -1.09 4.20 -3.62
CA GLY A 46 -0.65 4.38 -2.23
C GLY A 46 -1.68 5.08 -1.35
N VAL A 47 -2.32 6.14 -1.84
CA VAL A 47 -3.34 6.85 -1.07
C VAL A 47 -4.65 6.04 -0.95
N LEU A 48 -4.87 5.06 -1.84
CA LEU A 48 -6.09 4.24 -1.89
C LEU A 48 -5.89 2.79 -1.44
N HIS A 49 -4.68 2.39 -1.04
CA HIS A 49 -4.35 0.97 -0.89
C HIS A 49 -5.19 0.21 0.13
N ASP A 50 -5.68 0.89 1.16
CA ASP A 50 -6.51 0.28 2.22
C ASP A 50 -8.01 0.46 2.00
N ILE A 51 -8.43 1.14 0.93
CA ILE A 51 -9.82 1.58 0.80
C ILE A 51 -10.81 0.42 0.63
N LEU A 52 -10.44 -0.63 -0.11
CA LEU A 52 -11.30 -1.81 -0.31
C LEU A 52 -11.32 -2.72 0.92
N GLU A 53 -10.25 -2.74 1.71
CA GLU A 53 -10.15 -3.60 2.91
C GLU A 53 -10.85 -2.98 4.11
N ASP A 54 -10.72 -1.66 4.28
CA ASP A 54 -11.09 -0.98 5.52
C ASP A 54 -12.36 -0.13 5.41
N THR A 55 -12.96 -0.01 4.23
CA THR A 55 -14.17 0.77 3.99
C THR A 55 -15.16 0.00 3.11
N ASP A 56 -16.33 0.58 2.91
CA ASP A 56 -17.35 0.06 2.00
C ASP A 56 -17.27 0.64 0.58
N CYS A 57 -16.15 1.30 0.24
CA CYS A 57 -15.89 1.76 -1.12
C CYS A 57 -15.87 0.58 -2.10
N SER A 58 -16.57 0.73 -3.21
CA SER A 58 -16.66 -0.30 -4.23
C SER A 58 -15.60 -0.13 -5.34
N ILE A 59 -15.32 -1.22 -6.05
CA ILE A 59 -14.49 -1.17 -7.26
C ILE A 59 -15.12 -0.26 -8.32
N SER A 60 -16.47 -0.23 -8.40
CA SER A 60 -17.19 0.68 -9.28
C SER A 60 -16.87 2.14 -9.02
N GLU A 61 -16.84 2.55 -7.75
CA GLU A 61 -16.44 3.91 -7.36
C GLU A 61 -15.01 4.22 -7.77
N LEU A 62 -14.09 3.27 -7.59
CA LEU A 62 -12.70 3.45 -8.03
C LEU A 62 -12.61 3.65 -9.54
N ARG A 63 -13.41 2.92 -10.32
CA ARG A 63 -13.43 3.04 -11.78
C ARG A 63 -14.02 4.37 -12.28
N GLU A 64 -14.73 5.09 -11.46
CA GLU A 64 -15.20 6.44 -11.82
C GLU A 64 -14.04 7.43 -11.94
N ILE A 65 -12.92 7.21 -11.21
CA ILE A 65 -11.76 8.10 -11.20
C ILE A 65 -10.51 7.46 -11.82
N ILE A 66 -10.42 6.14 -11.85
CA ILE A 66 -9.25 5.40 -12.38
C ILE A 66 -9.68 4.57 -13.57
N VAL A 67 -9.18 4.96 -14.76
CA VAL A 67 -9.45 4.25 -16.02
C VAL A 67 -8.47 3.09 -16.23
N ASP A 68 -7.24 3.22 -15.72
CA ASP A 68 -6.19 2.21 -15.87
C ASP A 68 -6.48 1.00 -14.96
N GLU A 69 -6.90 -0.11 -15.57
CA GLU A 69 -7.22 -1.37 -14.85
C GLU A 69 -5.98 -1.93 -14.13
N ASN A 70 -4.76 -1.61 -14.55
CA ASN A 70 -3.56 -2.03 -13.83
C ASN A 70 -3.48 -1.42 -12.42
N LEU A 71 -3.95 -0.18 -12.27
CA LEU A 71 -4.03 0.49 -10.95
C LEU A 71 -5.16 -0.09 -10.10
N ILE A 72 -6.30 -0.39 -10.70
CA ILE A 72 -7.40 -1.09 -10.00
C ILE A 72 -6.91 -2.46 -9.51
N GLN A 73 -6.22 -3.21 -10.35
CA GLN A 73 -5.62 -4.50 -9.98
C GLN A 73 -4.63 -4.33 -8.82
N ALA A 74 -3.80 -3.29 -8.85
CA ALA A 74 -2.85 -3.03 -7.77
C ALA A 74 -3.56 -2.84 -6.42
N ILE A 75 -4.64 -2.06 -6.39
CA ILE A 75 -5.44 -1.85 -5.17
C ILE A 75 -6.07 -3.18 -4.70
N GLN A 76 -6.60 -3.99 -5.62
CA GLN A 76 -7.14 -5.31 -5.30
C GLN A 76 -6.08 -6.26 -4.75
N LEU A 77 -4.87 -6.25 -5.31
CA LEU A 77 -3.74 -7.05 -4.81
C LEU A 77 -3.36 -6.69 -3.37
N LEU A 78 -3.51 -5.42 -3.00
CA LEU A 78 -3.21 -4.91 -1.66
C LEU A 78 -4.34 -5.15 -0.66
N THR A 79 -5.46 -5.70 -1.11
CA THR A 79 -6.59 -6.10 -0.27
C THR A 79 -6.45 -7.57 0.09
N ARG A 80 -6.14 -7.86 1.37
CA ARG A 80 -5.98 -9.22 1.87
C ARG A 80 -7.33 -9.95 1.93
N LYS A 81 -7.36 -11.17 1.44
CA LYS A 81 -8.56 -12.03 1.51
C LYS A 81 -8.76 -12.57 2.93
N GLN A 82 -10.01 -12.77 3.34
CA GLN A 82 -10.37 -13.13 4.71
C GLN A 82 -9.69 -14.40 5.22
N SER A 83 -9.57 -15.43 4.39
CA SER A 83 -8.98 -16.73 4.75
C SER A 83 -7.51 -16.87 4.34
N GLU A 84 -6.92 -15.83 3.77
CA GLU A 84 -5.56 -15.85 3.23
C GLU A 84 -4.54 -15.71 4.35
N LYS A 85 -3.54 -16.60 4.40
CA LYS A 85 -2.40 -16.42 5.30
C LYS A 85 -1.58 -15.21 4.89
N TYR A 86 -0.93 -14.57 5.83
CA TYR A 86 -0.13 -13.38 5.56
C TYR A 86 0.99 -13.65 4.54
N SER A 87 1.68 -14.80 4.66
CA SER A 87 2.71 -15.21 3.69
C SER A 87 2.15 -15.41 2.29
N GLU A 88 0.96 -15.99 2.16
CA GLU A 88 0.27 -16.18 0.87
C GLU A 88 -0.12 -14.83 0.24
N TYR A 89 -0.56 -13.89 1.06
CA TYR A 89 -0.84 -12.53 0.65
C TYR A 89 0.41 -11.85 0.05
N ILE A 90 1.54 -11.94 0.74
CA ILE A 90 2.82 -11.40 0.27
C ILE A 90 3.28 -12.12 -1.01
N ASP A 91 3.15 -13.45 -1.08
CA ASP A 91 3.45 -14.23 -2.29
C ASP A 91 2.62 -13.74 -3.49
N ARG A 92 1.34 -13.51 -3.28
CA ARG A 92 0.43 -13.05 -4.32
C ARG A 92 0.83 -11.69 -4.88
N ILE A 93 1.21 -10.76 -4.03
CA ILE A 93 1.71 -9.43 -4.44
C ILE A 93 3.00 -9.58 -5.25
N ILE A 94 3.97 -10.34 -4.76
CA ILE A 94 5.27 -10.54 -5.43
C ILE A 94 5.09 -11.23 -6.78
N ASN A 95 4.30 -12.29 -6.83
CA ASN A 95 4.08 -13.08 -8.04
C ASN A 95 3.29 -12.33 -9.12
N SER A 96 2.51 -11.33 -8.74
CA SER A 96 1.78 -10.48 -9.68
C SER A 96 2.69 -9.68 -10.59
N LYS A 97 3.91 -9.38 -10.15
CA LYS A 97 4.85 -8.47 -10.81
C LYS A 97 4.27 -7.08 -11.09
N ASN A 98 3.19 -6.71 -10.42
CA ASN A 98 2.61 -5.38 -10.50
C ASN A 98 3.49 -4.42 -9.69
N ILE A 99 4.27 -3.59 -10.40
CA ILE A 99 5.26 -2.71 -9.78
C ILE A 99 4.62 -1.72 -8.80
N ASN A 100 3.41 -1.24 -9.13
CA ASN A 100 2.70 -0.29 -8.27
C ASN A 100 2.27 -0.93 -6.95
N ALA A 101 1.75 -2.16 -6.99
CA ALA A 101 1.37 -2.89 -5.78
C ALA A 101 2.59 -3.21 -4.90
N ILE A 102 3.70 -3.60 -5.52
CA ILE A 102 4.95 -3.94 -4.82
C ILE A 102 5.56 -2.70 -4.15
N GLU A 103 5.64 -1.58 -4.88
CA GLU A 103 6.17 -0.33 -4.31
C GLU A 103 5.31 0.15 -3.13
N VAL A 104 4.00 0.16 -3.31
CA VAL A 104 3.08 0.59 -2.25
C VAL A 104 3.20 -0.31 -1.02
N LYS A 105 3.29 -1.63 -1.20
CA LYS A 105 3.45 -2.55 -0.07
C LYS A 105 4.77 -2.34 0.67
N LEU A 106 5.83 -1.99 -0.05
CA LEU A 106 7.11 -1.63 0.57
C LEU A 106 6.93 -0.49 1.58
N HIS A 107 6.30 0.60 1.17
CA HIS A 107 6.14 1.79 2.01
C HIS A 107 5.05 1.62 3.08
N ASP A 108 4.02 0.82 2.80
CA ASP A 108 3.04 0.39 3.80
C ASP A 108 3.73 -0.34 4.95
N LEU A 109 4.60 -1.30 4.64
CA LEU A 109 5.37 -2.03 5.64
C LEU A 109 6.33 -1.13 6.42
N GLU A 110 7.01 -0.19 5.76
CA GLU A 110 7.88 0.79 6.43
C GLU A 110 7.11 1.55 7.50
N ASN A 111 5.96 2.09 7.17
CA ASN A 111 5.17 2.88 8.11
C ASN A 111 4.58 2.01 9.23
N ASN A 112 4.17 0.79 8.91
CA ASN A 112 3.62 -0.14 9.91
C ASN A 112 4.68 -0.70 10.88
N MET A 113 5.96 -0.63 10.53
CA MET A 113 7.07 -0.98 11.42
C MET A 113 7.57 0.20 12.26
N ASP A 114 7.05 1.40 12.05
CA ASP A 114 7.44 2.59 12.81
C ASP A 114 6.83 2.54 14.21
N ILE A 115 7.64 2.19 15.19
CA ILE A 115 7.22 2.07 16.60
C ILE A 115 6.87 3.42 17.24
N THR A 116 7.32 4.54 16.65
CA THR A 116 7.00 5.88 17.18
C THR A 116 5.52 6.24 17.03
N ARG A 117 4.78 5.51 16.20
CA ARG A 117 3.32 5.65 16.03
C ARG A 117 2.53 5.05 17.21
N LEU A 118 3.16 4.23 18.05
CA LEU A 118 2.53 3.54 19.17
C LEU A 118 2.71 4.35 20.46
N LYS A 119 1.67 4.35 21.32
CA LYS A 119 1.75 4.96 22.65
C LYS A 119 2.66 4.16 23.58
N SER A 120 2.64 2.84 23.44
CA SER A 120 3.50 1.91 24.18
C SER A 120 3.75 0.68 23.30
N ILE A 121 4.85 -0.04 23.58
CA ILE A 121 5.24 -1.24 22.84
C ILE A 121 4.92 -2.45 23.69
N GLU A 122 4.09 -3.35 23.16
CA GLU A 122 3.73 -4.62 23.78
C GLU A 122 4.37 -5.80 23.03
N GLN A 123 4.33 -6.99 23.63
CA GLN A 123 4.88 -8.21 23.03
C GLN A 123 4.26 -8.52 21.64
N LYS A 124 2.96 -8.29 21.49
CA LYS A 124 2.25 -8.46 20.21
C LYS A 124 2.77 -7.53 19.12
N ASP A 125 3.22 -6.33 19.49
CA ASP A 125 3.80 -5.36 18.54
C ASP A 125 5.16 -5.85 18.04
N ILE A 126 5.98 -6.41 18.93
CA ILE A 126 7.29 -6.98 18.57
C ILE A 126 7.12 -8.15 17.59
N GLN A 127 6.15 -9.03 17.84
CA GLN A 127 5.85 -10.17 16.95
C GLN A 127 5.36 -9.69 15.59
N ARG A 128 4.51 -8.66 15.55
CA ARG A 128 4.01 -8.04 14.32
C ARG A 128 5.15 -7.41 13.51
N ILE A 129 6.04 -6.67 14.17
CA ILE A 129 7.20 -6.04 13.53
C ILE A 129 8.13 -7.09 12.92
N ARG A 130 8.38 -8.20 13.61
CA ARG A 130 9.17 -9.32 13.07
C ARG A 130 8.55 -9.89 11.79
N LYS A 131 7.24 -10.10 11.79
CA LYS A 131 6.49 -10.57 10.62
C LYS A 131 6.59 -9.57 9.46
N TYR A 132 6.42 -8.29 9.73
CA TYR A 132 6.52 -7.23 8.74
C TYR A 132 7.95 -7.07 8.20
N LYS A 133 8.97 -7.20 9.04
CA LYS A 133 10.37 -7.12 8.59
C LYS A 133 10.72 -8.25 7.62
N LYS A 134 10.24 -9.45 7.88
CA LYS A 134 10.42 -10.59 6.97
C LYS A 134 9.74 -10.33 5.62
N ALA A 135 8.51 -9.84 5.63
CA ALA A 135 7.78 -9.45 4.43
C ALA A 135 8.48 -8.31 3.69
N TYR A 136 8.93 -7.30 4.41
CA TYR A 136 9.64 -6.15 3.86
C TYR A 136 10.88 -6.57 3.07
N ASN A 137 11.69 -7.46 3.61
CA ASN A 137 12.89 -7.94 2.92
C ASN A 137 12.56 -8.64 1.59
N ARG A 138 11.47 -9.40 1.56
CA ARG A 138 11.00 -10.08 0.34
C ARG A 138 10.45 -9.07 -0.70
N ILE A 139 9.64 -8.13 -0.25
CA ILE A 139 9.08 -7.07 -1.11
C ILE A 139 10.19 -6.16 -1.64
N TRP A 140 11.15 -5.80 -0.81
CA TRP A 140 12.31 -5.00 -1.22
C TRP A 140 13.08 -5.67 -2.36
N SER A 141 13.38 -6.97 -2.22
CA SER A 141 14.08 -7.72 -3.26
C SER A 141 13.28 -7.76 -4.57
N ALA A 142 11.98 -7.96 -4.50
CA ALA A 142 11.11 -7.95 -5.68
C ALA A 142 11.04 -6.56 -6.34
N TRP A 143 10.95 -5.50 -5.53
CA TRP A 143 10.94 -4.13 -5.99
C TRP A 143 12.23 -3.77 -6.74
N ILE A 144 13.38 -4.04 -6.14
CA ILE A 144 14.70 -3.75 -6.74
C ILE A 144 14.87 -4.49 -8.06
N GLU A 145 14.48 -5.75 -8.13
CA GLU A 145 14.58 -6.54 -9.35
C GLU A 145 13.75 -5.94 -10.48
N LEU A 146 12.48 -5.63 -10.23
CA LEU A 146 11.59 -5.04 -11.23
C LEU A 146 12.05 -3.64 -11.65
N PHE A 147 12.41 -2.80 -10.69
CA PHE A 147 12.87 -1.43 -10.94
C PHE A 147 14.13 -1.40 -11.80
N LEU A 148 15.12 -2.21 -11.47
CA LEU A 148 16.36 -2.28 -12.23
C LEU A 148 16.16 -2.85 -13.63
N ASN A 149 15.26 -3.81 -13.79
CA ASN A 149 14.98 -4.38 -15.12
C ASN A 149 14.31 -3.38 -16.04
N GLU A 150 13.36 -2.58 -15.56
CA GLU A 150 12.74 -1.52 -16.35
C GLU A 150 13.76 -0.44 -16.74
N TYR A 151 14.58 0.04 -15.79
CA TYR A 151 15.58 1.07 -16.06
C TYR A 151 16.76 0.58 -16.91
N LYS A 152 17.12 -0.71 -16.89
CA LYS A 152 18.16 -1.26 -17.78
C LYS A 152 17.74 -1.28 -19.24
N ILE A 153 16.45 -1.40 -19.52
CA ILE A 153 15.92 -1.37 -20.89
C ILE A 153 16.00 0.03 -21.48
N GLU A 154 15.81 1.08 -20.68
CA GLU A 154 15.85 2.48 -21.11
C GLU A 154 17.27 3.00 -21.31
N ASN A 155 18.28 2.42 -20.66
CA ASN A 155 19.68 2.85 -20.71
C ASN A 155 20.55 2.07 -21.71
N LYS A 156 19.95 1.23 -22.56
CA LYS A 156 20.61 0.55 -23.68
C LYS A 156 20.35 1.29 -24.98
#